data_8ea9924f8c535818feee2da1bcb3937e
#
_entry.id   8ea9924f8c535818feee2da1bcb3937e
#
_cell.length_a   1.000
_cell.length_b   1.000
_cell.length_c   1.000
_cell.angle_alpha   90.00
_cell.angle_beta   90.00
_cell.angle_gamma   90.00
#
_symmetry.space_group_name_H-M   'P 1'
#
loop_
_entity.id
_entity.type
_entity.pdbx_description
1 polymer ?
#
loop_
_entity_poly.entity_id
_entity_poly.type
_entity_poly.pdbx_seq_one_letter_code
_entity_poly.pdbx_strand_id
1 'polypeptide(L)'
;PLTKRPFLLLLDEIDIYLHPAWQRRILPMVAKLLPNAQIIASTHSPFVVASAEQDAHIIRFDVKGGRSTLDPTKRGAQAGTSVSAVLADIFGIKTEFDIDTEKVLKEFDSERVRLLRGEAADRSEVDRLAHQLAARSEELADIMGMEMRQLERQLKKPVAS
;
A
#
# COMPACT_ATOMS: atom_id res chain seq x y z
N PRO A 1 -27.52 -24.32 19.85
CA PRO A 1 -26.68 -24.03 18.68
C PRO A 1 -25.79 -22.82 18.98
N LEU A 2 -24.51 -22.90 18.64
CA LEU A 2 -23.51 -21.83 18.79
C LEU A 2 -23.96 -20.48 18.18
N THR A 3 -24.84 -20.52 17.19
CA THR A 3 -25.34 -19.36 16.47
C THR A 3 -26.35 -18.47 17.22
N LYS A 4 -26.82 -18.85 18.40
CA LYS A 4 -27.84 -18.09 19.17
C LYS A 4 -27.25 -17.27 20.32
N ARG A 5 -26.02 -17.51 20.73
CA ARG A 5 -25.35 -16.77 21.82
C ARG A 5 -24.11 -16.05 21.28
N PRO A 6 -23.79 -14.87 21.81
CA PRO A 6 -22.51 -14.22 21.50
C PRO A 6 -21.34 -15.14 21.86
N PHE A 7 -20.34 -15.20 21.01
CA PHE A 7 -19.10 -15.96 21.24
C PHE A 7 -17.92 -15.29 20.54
N LEU A 8 -16.72 -15.63 20.95
CA LEU A 8 -15.47 -15.19 20.36
C LEU A 8 -14.97 -16.24 19.38
N LEU A 9 -14.67 -15.83 18.15
CA LEU A 9 -14.03 -16.64 17.13
C LEU A 9 -12.61 -16.13 16.88
N LEU A 10 -11.63 -16.97 17.13
CA LEU A 10 -10.21 -16.67 16.87
C LEU A 10 -9.78 -17.44 15.62
N LEU A 11 -9.27 -16.71 14.64
CA LEU A 11 -8.80 -17.26 13.36
C LEU A 11 -7.34 -16.86 13.17
N ASP A 12 -6.46 -17.82 13.15
CA ASP A 12 -5.03 -17.57 12.91
C ASP A 12 -4.70 -17.82 11.46
N GLU A 13 -3.98 -16.86 10.83
CA GLU A 13 -3.58 -16.92 9.41
C GLU A 13 -4.71 -17.32 8.45
N ILE A 14 -5.83 -16.61 8.53
CA ILE A 14 -7.08 -16.92 7.78
C ILE A 14 -6.90 -16.96 6.26
N ASP A 15 -5.83 -16.39 5.74
CA ASP A 15 -5.47 -16.33 4.31
C ASP A 15 -4.64 -17.51 3.83
N ILE A 16 -4.07 -18.32 4.74
CA ILE A 16 -3.13 -19.38 4.36
C ILE A 16 -3.81 -20.40 3.43
N TYR A 17 -3.12 -20.76 2.36
CA TYR A 17 -3.61 -21.66 1.29
C TYR A 17 -4.82 -21.18 0.49
N LEU A 18 -5.33 -19.97 0.73
CA LEU A 18 -6.45 -19.43 -0.04
C LEU A 18 -5.95 -18.68 -1.28
N HIS A 19 -6.58 -18.96 -2.42
CA HIS A 19 -6.41 -18.13 -3.62
C HIS A 19 -6.88 -16.69 -3.34
N PRO A 20 -6.23 -15.63 -3.88
CA PRO A 20 -6.60 -14.23 -3.64
C PRO A 20 -8.08 -13.90 -3.81
N ALA A 21 -8.76 -14.53 -4.78
CA ALA A 21 -10.20 -14.36 -4.97
C ALA A 21 -11.03 -14.84 -3.76
N TRP A 22 -10.56 -15.84 -3.02
CA TRP A 22 -11.19 -16.33 -1.80
C TRP A 22 -10.80 -15.51 -0.57
N GLN A 23 -9.56 -15.02 -0.52
CA GLN A 23 -9.11 -14.13 0.55
C GLN A 23 -9.98 -12.87 0.65
N ARG A 24 -10.44 -12.34 -0.49
CA ARG A 24 -11.39 -11.20 -0.53
C ARG A 24 -12.79 -11.51 -0.02
N ARG A 25 -13.13 -12.76 0.20
CA ARG A 25 -14.49 -13.19 0.54
C ARG A 25 -14.60 -13.85 1.91
N ILE A 26 -13.48 -14.30 2.46
CA ILE A 26 -13.51 -15.16 3.66
C ILE A 26 -14.06 -14.43 4.88
N LEU A 27 -13.63 -13.20 5.18
CA LEU A 27 -14.14 -12.44 6.31
C LEU A 27 -15.62 -12.10 6.18
N PRO A 28 -16.11 -11.50 5.07
CA PRO A 28 -17.54 -11.25 4.88
C PRO A 28 -18.38 -12.52 4.93
N MET A 29 -17.84 -13.64 4.42
CA MET A 29 -18.55 -14.93 4.47
C MET A 29 -18.68 -15.44 5.90
N VAL A 30 -17.61 -15.42 6.69
CA VAL A 30 -17.61 -15.85 8.08
C VAL A 30 -18.54 -14.97 8.92
N ALA A 31 -18.45 -13.64 8.77
CA ALA A 31 -19.34 -12.70 9.46
C ALA A 31 -20.82 -12.96 9.14
N LYS A 32 -21.15 -13.21 7.88
CA LYS A 32 -22.52 -13.54 7.47
C LYS A 32 -23.01 -14.87 8.03
N LEU A 33 -22.14 -15.89 8.11
CA LEU A 33 -22.50 -17.20 8.65
C LEU A 33 -22.64 -17.20 10.17
N LEU A 34 -21.90 -16.31 10.84
CA LEU A 34 -21.79 -16.27 12.30
C LEU A 34 -22.08 -14.85 12.84
N PRO A 35 -23.33 -14.36 12.68
CA PRO A 35 -23.66 -12.95 12.97
C PRO A 35 -23.53 -12.56 14.45
N ASN A 36 -23.45 -13.54 15.35
CA ASN A 36 -23.26 -13.30 16.79
C ASN A 36 -21.81 -13.52 17.26
N ALA A 37 -20.87 -13.75 16.32
CA ALA A 37 -19.47 -13.92 16.65
C ALA A 37 -18.75 -12.57 16.71
N GLN A 38 -17.97 -12.36 17.74
CA GLN A 38 -16.86 -11.40 17.67
C GLN A 38 -15.69 -12.13 17.02
N ILE A 39 -15.26 -11.64 15.86
CA ILE A 39 -14.18 -12.26 15.08
C ILE A 39 -12.88 -11.52 15.38
N ILE A 40 -11.84 -12.25 15.76
CA ILE A 40 -10.45 -11.77 15.81
C ILE A 40 -9.66 -12.66 14.86
N ALA A 41 -9.09 -12.06 13.81
CA ALA A 41 -8.35 -12.79 12.80
C ALA A 41 -6.94 -12.23 12.63
N SER A 42 -5.94 -13.09 12.53
CA SER A 42 -4.62 -12.71 12.03
C SER A 42 -4.52 -12.96 10.53
N THR A 43 -3.78 -12.14 9.83
CA THR A 43 -3.55 -12.28 8.39
C THR A 43 -2.32 -11.53 7.92
N HIS A 44 -1.65 -12.04 6.89
CA HIS A 44 -0.62 -11.36 6.13
C HIS A 44 -1.12 -10.90 4.76
N SER A 45 -2.43 -11.06 4.46
CA SER A 45 -3.00 -10.74 3.17
C SER A 45 -3.63 -9.34 3.11
N PRO A 46 -3.18 -8.48 2.20
CA PRO A 46 -3.84 -7.20 1.94
C PRO A 46 -5.27 -7.38 1.41
N PHE A 47 -5.56 -8.50 0.75
CA PHE A 47 -6.90 -8.81 0.25
C PHE A 47 -7.90 -9.09 1.37
N VAL A 48 -7.47 -9.77 2.43
CA VAL A 48 -8.30 -10.00 3.62
C VAL A 48 -8.57 -8.67 4.32
N VAL A 49 -7.52 -7.86 4.53
CA VAL A 49 -7.66 -6.54 5.16
C VAL A 49 -8.57 -5.61 4.35
N ALA A 50 -8.42 -5.57 3.02
CA ALA A 50 -9.27 -4.76 2.14
C ALA A 50 -10.75 -5.22 2.12
N SER A 51 -11.03 -6.46 2.54
CA SER A 51 -12.39 -7.02 2.62
C SER A 51 -13.05 -6.88 3.99
N ALA A 52 -12.32 -6.33 4.97
CA ALA A 52 -12.86 -6.13 6.32
C ALA A 52 -14.04 -5.15 6.31
N GLU A 53 -14.99 -5.34 7.21
CA GLU A 53 -16.15 -4.47 7.36
C GLU A 53 -15.74 -3.06 7.85
N GLN A 54 -16.60 -2.07 7.61
CA GLN A 54 -16.28 -0.65 7.84
C GLN A 54 -15.97 -0.32 9.32
N ASP A 55 -16.49 -1.12 10.24
CA ASP A 55 -16.28 -0.97 11.69
C ASP A 55 -15.17 -1.89 12.24
N ALA A 56 -14.51 -2.65 11.37
CA ALA A 56 -13.42 -3.52 11.77
C ALA A 56 -12.21 -2.71 12.27
N HIS A 57 -11.65 -3.14 13.40
CA HIS A 57 -10.43 -2.58 13.94
C HIS A 57 -9.22 -3.31 13.37
N ILE A 58 -8.35 -2.58 12.68
CA ILE A 58 -7.09 -3.12 12.15
C ILE A 58 -5.97 -2.80 13.14
N ILE A 59 -5.32 -3.84 13.61
CA ILE A 59 -4.18 -3.76 14.53
C ILE A 59 -2.94 -4.22 13.77
N ARG A 60 -1.95 -3.34 13.67
CA ARG A 60 -0.68 -3.64 13.03
C ARG A 60 0.41 -3.83 14.06
N PHE A 61 1.25 -4.84 13.85
CA PHE A 61 2.47 -5.06 14.62
C PHE A 61 3.69 -4.77 13.75
N ASP A 62 4.58 -3.95 14.25
CA ASP A 62 5.88 -3.67 13.64
C ASP A 62 7.00 -4.33 14.44
N VAL A 63 8.09 -4.71 13.78
CA VAL A 63 9.30 -5.19 14.45
C VAL A 63 10.30 -4.06 14.53
N LYS A 64 10.62 -3.63 15.75
CA LYS A 64 11.64 -2.61 16.03
C LYS A 64 12.65 -3.15 17.02
N GLY A 65 13.93 -3.17 16.63
CA GLY A 65 14.99 -3.66 17.50
C GLY A 65 14.81 -5.11 17.98
N GLY A 66 14.26 -5.99 17.12
CA GLY A 66 14.00 -7.40 17.44
C GLY A 66 12.79 -7.64 18.37
N ARG A 67 11.99 -6.61 18.62
CA ARG A 67 10.75 -6.71 19.42
C ARG A 67 9.55 -6.32 18.60
N SER A 68 8.45 -7.06 18.76
CA SER A 68 7.17 -6.69 18.19
C SER A 68 6.57 -5.51 18.97
N THR A 69 6.19 -4.46 18.28
CA THR A 69 5.56 -3.27 18.84
C THR A 69 4.23 -3.02 18.16
N LEU A 70 3.24 -2.61 18.94
CA LEU A 70 1.94 -2.22 18.41
C LEU A 70 2.07 -0.87 17.70
N ASP A 71 1.56 -0.76 16.46
CA ASP A 71 1.38 0.54 15.82
C ASP A 71 0.17 1.24 16.48
N PRO A 72 0.39 2.39 17.15
CA PRO A 72 -0.69 3.11 17.82
C PRO A 72 -1.68 3.75 16.86
N THR A 73 -1.41 3.73 15.55
CA THR A 73 -2.28 4.32 14.54
C THR A 73 -3.51 3.45 14.38
N LYS A 74 -4.60 3.82 15.05
CA LYS A 74 -5.91 3.20 14.85
C LYS A 74 -6.37 3.47 13.42
N ARG A 75 -6.27 2.47 12.57
CA ARG A 75 -6.84 2.51 11.22
C ARG A 75 -8.06 1.63 11.23
N GLY A 76 -9.24 2.24 11.09
CA GLY A 76 -10.45 1.51 10.80
C GLY A 76 -10.44 1.04 9.34
N ALA A 77 -11.02 -0.10 9.05
CA ALA A 77 -11.33 -0.46 7.68
C ALA A 77 -12.31 0.58 7.11
N GLN A 78 -12.02 1.07 5.90
CA GLN A 78 -12.93 1.96 5.20
C GLN A 78 -13.53 1.22 4.01
N ALA A 79 -14.85 1.23 3.90
CA ALA A 79 -15.51 0.67 2.73
C ALA A 79 -14.99 1.34 1.44
N GLY A 80 -14.64 0.52 0.45
CA GLY A 80 -14.09 1.00 -0.81
C GLY A 80 -12.59 1.25 -0.82
N THR A 81 -11.86 0.93 0.26
CA THR A 81 -10.40 0.98 0.25
C THR A 81 -9.83 -0.02 -0.76
N SER A 82 -8.99 0.46 -1.67
CA SER A 82 -8.33 -0.42 -2.65
C SER A 82 -7.23 -1.27 -1.99
N VAL A 83 -6.89 -2.39 -2.62
CA VAL A 83 -5.77 -3.23 -2.17
C VAL A 83 -4.46 -2.44 -2.18
N SER A 84 -4.23 -1.60 -3.19
CA SER A 84 -3.05 -0.73 -3.26
C SER A 84 -2.98 0.26 -2.09
N ALA A 85 -4.10 0.85 -1.69
CA ALA A 85 -4.15 1.70 -0.51
C ALA A 85 -3.85 0.92 0.79
N VAL A 86 -4.36 -0.30 0.91
CA VAL A 86 -4.04 -1.20 2.05
C VAL A 86 -2.55 -1.54 2.07
N LEU A 87 -1.95 -1.86 0.91
CA LEU A 87 -0.51 -2.12 0.79
C LEU A 87 0.31 -0.91 1.25
N ALA A 88 -0.02 0.29 0.78
CA ALA A 88 0.70 1.50 1.13
C ALA A 88 0.53 1.88 2.60
N ASP A 89 -0.73 1.91 3.08
CA ASP A 89 -1.07 2.51 4.37
C ASP A 89 -0.91 1.54 5.55
N ILE A 90 -1.18 0.25 5.34
CA ILE A 90 -1.17 -0.74 6.41
C ILE A 90 0.09 -1.58 6.35
N PHE A 91 0.47 -2.07 5.17
CA PHE A 91 1.67 -2.91 5.01
C PHE A 91 2.96 -2.09 4.82
N GLY A 92 2.86 -0.78 4.54
CA GLY A 92 4.01 0.08 4.31
C GLY A 92 4.70 -0.16 2.96
N ILE A 93 4.07 -0.88 2.05
CA ILE A 93 4.55 -1.17 0.70
C ILE A 93 4.03 -0.06 -0.21
N LYS A 94 4.92 0.86 -0.58
CA LYS A 94 4.56 2.06 -1.35
C LYS A 94 4.56 1.86 -2.85
N THR A 95 5.18 0.80 -3.33
CA THR A 95 5.25 0.46 -4.75
C THR A 95 4.91 -1.01 -4.96
N GLU A 96 4.34 -1.33 -6.13
CA GLU A 96 4.04 -2.71 -6.54
C GLU A 96 5.14 -3.26 -7.46
N PHE A 97 6.23 -2.49 -7.66
CA PHE A 97 7.36 -2.87 -8.49
C PHE A 97 8.39 -3.69 -7.70
N ASP A 98 9.24 -4.40 -8.42
CA ASP A 98 10.35 -5.13 -7.84
C ASP A 98 11.36 -4.20 -7.14
N ILE A 99 12.19 -4.78 -6.27
CA ILE A 99 13.11 -4.05 -5.39
C ILE A 99 14.09 -3.17 -6.18
N ASP A 100 14.55 -3.62 -7.34
CA ASP A 100 15.52 -2.86 -8.14
C ASP A 100 14.84 -1.70 -8.88
N THR A 101 13.61 -1.91 -9.34
CA THR A 101 12.79 -0.82 -9.87
C THR A 101 12.45 0.21 -8.79
N GLU A 102 12.12 -0.24 -7.59
CA GLU A 102 11.85 0.66 -6.47
C GLU A 102 13.06 1.53 -6.08
N LYS A 103 14.26 0.98 -6.14
CA LYS A 103 15.50 1.77 -5.90
C LYS A 103 15.64 2.88 -6.93
N VAL A 104 15.52 2.56 -8.22
CA VAL A 104 15.64 3.55 -9.29
C VAL A 104 14.53 4.60 -9.23
N LEU A 105 13.30 4.22 -8.85
CA LEU A 105 12.21 5.16 -8.60
C LEU A 105 12.53 6.13 -7.46
N LYS A 106 13.11 5.66 -6.36
CA LYS A 106 13.54 6.51 -5.23
C LYS A 106 14.66 7.46 -5.63
N GLU A 107 15.62 7.01 -6.43
CA GLU A 107 16.69 7.86 -6.97
C GLU A 107 16.10 8.94 -7.89
N PHE A 108 15.22 8.56 -8.81
CA PHE A 108 14.52 9.51 -9.68
C PHE A 108 13.74 10.56 -8.88
N ASP A 109 12.93 10.16 -7.89
CA ASP A 109 12.16 11.08 -7.06
C ASP A 109 13.07 12.03 -6.27
N SER A 110 14.18 11.52 -5.75
CA SER A 110 15.15 12.32 -4.99
C SER A 110 15.78 13.40 -5.87
N GLU A 111 16.27 13.05 -7.06
CA GLU A 111 16.88 14.00 -7.99
C GLU A 111 15.85 14.99 -8.54
N ARG A 112 14.63 14.54 -8.83
CA ARG A 112 13.53 15.40 -9.25
C ARG A 112 13.18 16.45 -8.21
N VAL A 113 13.11 16.07 -6.92
CA VAL A 113 12.82 17.00 -5.82
C VAL A 113 13.95 18.02 -5.65
N ARG A 114 15.21 17.59 -5.74
CA ARG A 114 16.38 18.49 -5.67
C ARG A 114 16.36 19.52 -6.81
N LEU A 115 16.03 19.06 -8.02
CA LEU A 115 15.91 19.93 -9.19
C LEU A 115 14.81 20.97 -9.01
N LEU A 116 13.64 20.59 -8.49
CA LEU A 116 12.51 21.49 -8.21
C LEU A 116 12.81 22.52 -7.12
N ARG A 117 13.70 22.19 -6.18
CA ARG A 117 14.14 23.13 -5.12
C ARG A 117 15.24 24.08 -5.57
N GLY A 118 15.71 23.96 -6.82
CA GLY A 118 16.84 24.75 -7.31
C GLY A 118 18.17 24.38 -6.66
N GLU A 119 18.26 23.19 -6.05
CA GLU A 119 19.52 22.64 -5.54
C GLU A 119 20.39 22.19 -6.73
N ALA A 120 21.71 21.98 -6.47
CA ALA A 120 22.63 21.48 -7.50
C ALA A 120 22.27 20.05 -7.90
N ALA A 121 21.25 19.91 -8.75
CA ALA A 121 20.80 18.67 -9.33
C ALA A 121 20.98 18.72 -10.86
N ASP A 122 21.41 17.62 -11.43
CA ASP A 122 21.63 17.50 -12.86
C ASP A 122 20.35 17.05 -13.57
N ARG A 123 19.79 17.90 -14.42
CA ARG A 123 18.64 17.55 -15.26
C ARG A 123 18.90 16.30 -16.11
N SER A 124 20.13 16.12 -16.58
CA SER A 124 20.51 14.96 -17.38
C SER A 124 20.38 13.65 -16.61
N GLU A 125 20.61 13.67 -15.30
CA GLU A 125 20.45 12.49 -14.45
C GLU A 125 18.97 12.13 -14.26
N VAL A 126 18.09 13.12 -14.08
CA VAL A 126 16.64 12.90 -14.02
C VAL A 126 16.15 12.28 -15.33
N ASP A 127 16.59 12.82 -16.48
CA ASP A 127 16.23 12.31 -17.79
C ASP A 127 16.75 10.87 -17.99
N ARG A 128 17.97 10.57 -17.56
CA ARG A 128 18.58 9.23 -17.62
C ARG A 128 17.78 8.21 -16.81
N LEU A 129 17.44 8.55 -15.55
CA LEU A 129 16.67 7.68 -14.66
C LEU A 129 15.25 7.44 -15.21
N ALA A 130 14.61 8.49 -15.73
CA ALA A 130 13.30 8.37 -16.39
C ALA A 130 13.33 7.41 -17.59
N HIS A 131 14.35 7.51 -18.45
CA HIS A 131 14.52 6.60 -19.57
C HIS A 131 14.80 5.16 -19.11
N GLN A 132 15.64 4.99 -18.08
CA GLN A 132 15.93 3.68 -17.52
C GLN A 132 14.66 3.00 -16.97
N LEU A 133 13.80 3.74 -16.29
CA LEU A 133 12.52 3.25 -15.79
C LEU A 133 11.55 2.94 -16.94
N ALA A 134 11.40 3.85 -17.89
CA ALA A 134 10.52 3.68 -19.04
C ALA A 134 10.88 2.46 -19.91
N ALA A 135 12.15 2.07 -19.95
CA ALA A 135 12.61 0.89 -20.69
C ALA A 135 12.24 -0.45 -20.03
N ARG A 136 11.77 -0.44 -18.77
CA ARG A 136 11.46 -1.68 -18.03
C ARG A 136 10.08 -2.25 -18.34
N SER A 137 9.07 -1.39 -18.55
CA SER A 137 7.71 -1.80 -18.89
C SER A 137 6.93 -0.66 -19.53
N GLU A 138 5.86 -0.99 -20.27
CA GLU A 138 4.94 -0.02 -20.86
C GLU A 138 4.27 0.84 -19.79
N GLU A 139 3.87 0.24 -18.65
CA GLU A 139 3.31 0.94 -17.51
C GLU A 139 4.26 2.01 -16.95
N LEU A 140 5.54 1.66 -16.77
CA LEU A 140 6.57 2.61 -16.31
C LEU A 140 6.86 3.68 -17.36
N ALA A 141 6.80 3.36 -18.66
CA ALA A 141 6.95 4.35 -19.70
C ALA A 141 5.83 5.41 -19.65
N ASP A 142 4.60 4.98 -19.41
CA ASP A 142 3.46 5.90 -19.27
C ASP A 142 3.59 6.77 -18.02
N ILE A 143 3.95 6.17 -16.88
CA ILE A 143 4.18 6.89 -15.62
C ILE A 143 5.29 7.93 -15.80
N MET A 144 6.45 7.54 -16.33
CA MET A 144 7.57 8.46 -16.55
C MET A 144 7.21 9.56 -17.54
N GLY A 145 6.45 9.25 -18.58
CA GLY A 145 5.95 10.25 -19.50
C GLY A 145 5.06 11.31 -18.84
N MET A 146 4.20 10.91 -17.91
CA MET A 146 3.38 11.86 -17.12
C MET A 146 4.23 12.69 -16.16
N GLU A 147 5.12 12.05 -15.41
CA GLU A 147 6.01 12.72 -14.44
C GLU A 147 6.93 13.75 -15.10
N MET A 148 7.51 13.42 -16.24
CA MET A 148 8.38 14.33 -16.97
C MET A 148 7.63 15.55 -17.52
N ARG A 149 6.42 15.35 -18.05
CA ARG A 149 5.56 16.48 -18.47
C ARG A 149 5.18 17.38 -17.29
N GLN A 150 4.92 16.81 -16.13
CA GLN A 150 4.61 17.56 -14.92
C GLN A 150 5.82 18.37 -14.43
N LEU A 151 6.99 17.76 -14.42
CA LEU A 151 8.25 18.40 -14.06
C LEU A 151 8.54 19.61 -14.96
N GLU A 152 8.38 19.46 -16.27
CA GLU A 152 8.56 20.57 -17.24
C GLU A 152 7.62 21.75 -16.97
N ARG A 153 6.34 21.46 -16.63
CA ARG A 153 5.37 22.49 -16.28
C ARG A 153 5.76 23.24 -15.01
N GLN A 154 6.29 22.52 -14.02
CA GLN A 154 6.72 23.11 -12.74
C GLN A 154 7.96 23.99 -12.91
N LEU A 155 8.93 23.55 -13.69
CA LEU A 155 10.16 24.31 -13.98
C LEU A 155 9.89 25.58 -14.83
N LYS A 156 8.81 25.57 -15.64
CA LYS A 156 8.42 26.75 -16.44
C LYS A 156 7.59 27.77 -15.65
N LYS A 157 7.09 27.46 -14.46
CA LYS A 157 6.39 28.45 -13.63
C LYS A 157 7.40 29.42 -13.02
N PRO A 158 7.28 30.74 -13.27
CA PRO A 158 8.13 31.70 -12.58
C PRO A 158 7.87 31.57 -11.08
N VAL A 159 8.95 31.55 -10.31
CA VAL A 159 8.89 31.66 -8.84
C VAL A 159 8.16 32.96 -8.57
N ALA A 160 6.93 32.88 -8.04
CA ALA A 160 6.22 34.06 -7.59
C ALA A 160 7.03 34.70 -6.46
N SER A 161 7.53 35.91 -6.74
CA SER A 161 8.27 36.76 -5.80
C SER A 161 7.37 37.20 -4.66
#